data_ea97b8c4e05d1748e177c746efe7e476
#
_entry.id   ea97b8c4e05d1748e177c746efe7e476
#
_cell.length_a   1.000
_cell.length_b   1.000
_cell.length_c   1.000
_cell.angle_alpha   90.00
_cell.angle_beta   90.00
_cell.angle_gamma   90.00
#
_symmetry.space_group_name_H-M   'P 1'
#
loop_
_entity.id
_entity.type
_entity.pdbx_description
1 polymer ?
#
loop_
_entity_poly.entity_id
_entity_poly.type
_entity_poly.pdbx_seq_one_letter_code
_entity_poly.pdbx_strand_id
1 'polypeptide(L)'
;MDFFYDVIVIGGGHAGCEAATAAANMGAKTCLITMDMNKIGQMSCNPAVGGIAKGQIVREIDALGGQMGLVTDATAIQFRMLNRGKGPAVWSPRAQCDRGKFIWQWRTVLDNTPNLDVWQDQADEIVVKDGVATGVKTVWGVEFHTRCTIITAGTFLNGLMHVGRRKVEGGRCAEPAVHNLTESITRHGITVQRMKTGTPVRIDRRSVHFEDMERQDGENDFHRFSFMGEGRPLQQLPCWTCYTNPEVHSTLMAAIADSPLYNGQIQSTGPRYCPSIETKLTTFPDRQQHPLFLEPEGENTNEMYLNGFSSSMPMDVQLDALHKIPALRDAKIYRPGYAIEYDYFDPTQLKPSLESKLVGGLFFAGQVNGTTGYEEAGGQGTVAGINAALLCSGGDPLVMKRDESYIGVLIDDLTTKGVDEPYRMFTSRAEYRILLRQDDADARLTELSYNLGLATRERYDWWLQKKENISRLTTFCANTSVKPADVNAALEQIGTSPLNGSAKIADLIARPQVTLQLLADIVPSLKEQVMMSPNRIDEIAEATEIGIKYKGYIERERLIADKMHRLETIRIKDHFVYNDIKEISTEGRQKLTAINPETLAQASRIPGVSPSDINVLLVLMHR
;
A
#
# COMPACT_ATOMS: atom_id res chain seq x y z
N MET A 1 -12.07 -17.22 -32.13
CA MET A 1 -11.60 -16.10 -31.36
C MET A 1 -10.15 -16.35 -31.03
N ASP A 2 -9.25 -15.46 -31.35
CA ASP A 2 -7.83 -15.66 -31.07
C ASP A 2 -7.53 -15.07 -29.69
N PHE A 3 -7.29 -15.96 -28.71
CA PHE A 3 -7.04 -15.60 -27.31
C PHE A 3 -5.54 -15.39 -27.05
N PHE A 4 -4.88 -14.64 -27.92
CA PHE A 4 -3.48 -14.30 -27.77
C PHE A 4 -3.30 -12.89 -27.17
N TYR A 5 -2.55 -12.81 -26.07
CA TYR A 5 -2.24 -11.58 -25.35
C TYR A 5 -0.74 -11.52 -25.02
N ASP A 6 -0.19 -10.33 -24.87
CA ASP A 6 1.17 -10.16 -24.34
C ASP A 6 1.19 -10.46 -22.84
N VAL A 7 0.21 -9.95 -22.10
CA VAL A 7 0.11 -10.11 -20.65
C VAL A 7 -1.28 -10.61 -20.26
N ILE A 8 -1.33 -11.62 -19.40
CA ILE A 8 -2.56 -12.06 -18.72
C ILE A 8 -2.43 -11.79 -17.22
N VAL A 9 -3.44 -11.13 -16.66
CA VAL A 9 -3.54 -10.87 -15.21
C VAL A 9 -4.66 -11.72 -14.64
N ILE A 10 -4.38 -12.51 -13.59
CA ILE A 10 -5.35 -13.38 -12.95
C ILE A 10 -5.77 -12.78 -11.62
N GLY A 11 -7.03 -12.32 -11.55
CA GLY A 11 -7.64 -11.73 -10.35
C GLY A 11 -7.87 -10.23 -10.46
N GLY A 12 -9.13 -9.80 -10.34
CA GLY A 12 -9.58 -8.41 -10.45
C GLY A 12 -9.54 -7.62 -9.12
N GLY A 13 -8.62 -7.94 -8.19
CA GLY A 13 -8.39 -7.15 -6.98
C GLY A 13 -7.51 -5.92 -7.24
N HIS A 14 -7.11 -5.20 -6.17
CA HIS A 14 -6.31 -3.98 -6.29
C HIS A 14 -4.99 -4.19 -7.05
N ALA A 15 -4.28 -5.30 -6.79
CA ALA A 15 -3.06 -5.65 -7.52
C ALA A 15 -3.34 -5.91 -9.00
N GLY A 16 -4.41 -6.66 -9.31
CA GLY A 16 -4.75 -6.99 -10.70
C GLY A 16 -5.21 -5.80 -11.50
N CYS A 17 -6.00 -4.90 -10.90
CA CYS A 17 -6.43 -3.66 -11.54
C CYS A 17 -5.23 -2.78 -11.92
N GLU A 18 -4.31 -2.55 -10.98
CA GLU A 18 -3.10 -1.77 -11.25
C GLU A 18 -2.16 -2.46 -12.24
N ALA A 19 -1.96 -3.77 -12.13
CA ALA A 19 -1.12 -4.52 -13.05
C ALA A 19 -1.65 -4.48 -14.48
N ALA A 20 -2.95 -4.69 -14.66
CA ALA A 20 -3.60 -4.70 -15.96
C ALA A 20 -3.56 -3.33 -16.63
N THR A 21 -3.89 -2.26 -15.88
CA THR A 21 -3.85 -0.89 -16.41
C THR A 21 -2.41 -0.45 -16.72
N ALA A 22 -1.43 -0.79 -15.87
CA ALA A 22 -0.03 -0.47 -16.12
C ALA A 22 0.49 -1.14 -17.40
N ALA A 23 0.29 -2.45 -17.54
CA ALA A 23 0.74 -3.19 -18.73
C ALA A 23 0.06 -2.68 -20.01
N ALA A 24 -1.24 -2.48 -19.98
CA ALA A 24 -2.00 -2.00 -21.14
C ALA A 24 -1.63 -0.57 -21.55
N ASN A 25 -1.45 0.34 -20.59
CA ASN A 25 -1.04 1.73 -20.86
C ASN A 25 0.39 1.83 -21.41
N MET A 26 1.25 0.85 -21.13
CA MET A 26 2.58 0.71 -21.76
C MET A 26 2.52 0.06 -23.15
N GLY A 27 1.33 -0.23 -23.68
CA GLY A 27 1.11 -0.74 -25.03
C GLY A 27 1.04 -2.26 -25.15
N ALA A 28 1.15 -3.02 -24.05
CA ALA A 28 0.99 -4.47 -24.08
C ALA A 28 -0.49 -4.85 -24.26
N LYS A 29 -0.80 -5.77 -25.20
CA LYS A 29 -2.14 -6.33 -25.32
C LYS A 29 -2.42 -7.19 -24.09
N THR A 30 -3.30 -6.72 -23.20
CA THR A 30 -3.50 -7.26 -21.88
C THR A 30 -4.91 -7.85 -21.71
N CYS A 31 -5.03 -8.96 -21.00
CA CYS A 31 -6.31 -9.51 -20.56
C CYS A 31 -6.34 -9.68 -19.04
N LEU A 32 -7.36 -9.11 -18.39
CA LEU A 32 -7.66 -9.35 -16.98
C LEU A 32 -8.73 -10.45 -16.85
N ILE A 33 -8.37 -11.59 -16.28
CA ILE A 33 -9.29 -12.69 -15.98
C ILE A 33 -9.76 -12.57 -14.54
N THR A 34 -11.07 -12.46 -14.34
CA THR A 34 -11.70 -12.35 -13.01
C THR A 34 -12.97 -13.19 -12.90
N MET A 35 -13.21 -13.75 -11.73
CA MET A 35 -14.39 -14.61 -11.50
C MET A 35 -15.70 -13.82 -11.53
N ASP A 36 -15.69 -12.56 -11.09
CA ASP A 36 -16.88 -11.70 -11.05
C ASP A 36 -16.51 -10.26 -11.40
N MET A 37 -16.96 -9.81 -12.57
CA MET A 37 -16.74 -8.45 -13.06
C MET A 37 -17.43 -7.37 -12.21
N ASN A 38 -18.42 -7.73 -11.38
CA ASN A 38 -19.11 -6.82 -10.44
C ASN A 38 -18.36 -6.67 -9.10
N LYS A 39 -17.23 -7.37 -8.94
CA LYS A 39 -16.41 -7.37 -7.72
C LYS A 39 -15.01 -6.82 -7.94
N ILE A 40 -14.74 -6.25 -9.10
CA ILE A 40 -13.46 -5.66 -9.46
C ILE A 40 -13.09 -4.54 -8.47
N GLY A 41 -11.85 -4.57 -7.97
CA GLY A 41 -11.34 -3.59 -7.00
C GLY A 41 -12.08 -3.59 -5.65
N GLN A 42 -12.88 -4.62 -5.33
CA GLN A 42 -13.68 -4.62 -4.12
C GLN A 42 -12.85 -4.53 -2.84
N MET A 43 -13.20 -3.57 -1.99
CA MET A 43 -12.67 -3.42 -0.63
C MET A 43 -13.22 -4.53 0.28
N SER A 44 -12.47 -5.61 0.45
CA SER A 44 -12.92 -6.82 1.18
C SER A 44 -12.94 -6.61 2.69
N CYS A 45 -12.13 -5.70 3.21
CA CYS A 45 -12.02 -5.37 4.62
C CYS A 45 -12.62 -3.98 4.88
N ASN A 46 -11.84 -3.01 5.35
CA ASN A 46 -12.31 -1.65 5.61
C ASN A 46 -12.57 -0.86 4.31
N PRO A 47 -13.56 0.05 4.30
CA PRO A 47 -13.87 0.87 3.13
C PRO A 47 -12.97 2.12 3.07
N ALA A 48 -11.66 1.94 3.16
CA ALA A 48 -10.70 3.04 3.22
C ALA A 48 -9.41 2.74 2.45
N VAL A 49 -8.82 3.78 1.89
CA VAL A 49 -7.51 3.76 1.20
C VAL A 49 -6.55 4.70 1.92
N GLY A 50 -5.29 4.33 2.00
CA GLY A 50 -4.24 5.09 2.65
C GLY A 50 -4.12 4.81 4.15
N GLY A 51 -3.56 5.78 4.87
CA GLY A 51 -3.15 5.64 6.25
C GLY A 51 -1.64 5.58 6.40
N ILE A 52 -1.14 5.31 7.61
CA ILE A 52 0.28 5.39 7.94
C ILE A 52 1.13 4.52 7.01
N ALA A 53 2.08 5.12 6.32
CA ALA A 53 2.91 4.58 5.23
C ALA A 53 2.15 4.19 3.95
N LYS A 54 0.89 3.83 4.07
CA LYS A 54 0.06 3.38 2.94
C LYS A 54 -0.37 4.54 2.04
N GLY A 55 -0.67 5.71 2.62
CA GLY A 55 -0.94 6.92 1.87
C GLY A 55 0.22 7.32 0.98
N GLN A 56 1.47 7.11 1.42
CA GLN A 56 2.67 7.32 0.62
C GLN A 56 2.70 6.37 -0.59
N ILE A 57 2.38 5.09 -0.39
CA ILE A 57 2.32 4.10 -1.48
C ILE A 57 1.28 4.52 -2.54
N VAL A 58 0.09 4.98 -2.13
CA VAL A 58 -0.93 5.44 -3.08
C VAL A 58 -0.45 6.65 -3.89
N ARG A 59 0.22 7.60 -3.24
CA ARG A 59 0.84 8.76 -3.91
C ARG A 59 1.93 8.32 -4.90
N GLU A 60 2.69 7.28 -4.56
CA GLU A 60 3.71 6.70 -5.44
C GLU A 60 3.10 5.95 -6.63
N ILE A 61 2.04 5.15 -6.40
CA ILE A 61 1.26 4.52 -7.47
C ILE A 61 0.73 5.58 -8.44
N ASP A 62 0.14 6.65 -7.92
CA ASP A 62 -0.37 7.75 -8.74
C ASP A 62 0.75 8.45 -9.52
N ALA A 63 1.88 8.76 -8.89
CA ALA A 63 3.04 9.38 -9.53
C ALA A 63 3.60 8.54 -10.68
N LEU A 64 3.52 7.22 -10.58
CA LEU A 64 3.85 6.27 -11.65
C LEU A 64 2.79 6.20 -12.77
N GLY A 65 1.61 6.81 -12.59
CA GLY A 65 0.52 6.75 -13.56
C GLY A 65 -0.54 5.68 -13.28
N GLY A 66 -0.47 5.03 -12.09
CA GLY A 66 -1.50 4.13 -11.60
C GLY A 66 -2.82 4.82 -11.30
N GLN A 67 -3.85 4.05 -11.00
CA GLN A 67 -5.24 4.51 -10.98
C GLN A 67 -5.84 4.60 -9.57
N MET A 68 -5.26 3.93 -8.56
CA MET A 68 -5.82 3.85 -7.21
C MET A 68 -6.06 5.23 -6.59
N GLY A 69 -5.15 6.18 -6.79
CA GLY A 69 -5.29 7.55 -6.32
C GLY A 69 -6.51 8.26 -6.94
N LEU A 70 -6.66 8.17 -8.25
CA LEU A 70 -7.78 8.75 -9.02
C LEU A 70 -9.12 8.11 -8.63
N VAL A 71 -9.16 6.78 -8.51
CA VAL A 71 -10.37 6.04 -8.10
C VAL A 71 -10.77 6.40 -6.66
N THR A 72 -9.78 6.55 -5.78
CA THR A 72 -10.01 6.99 -4.39
C THR A 72 -10.60 8.39 -4.35
N ASP A 73 -10.01 9.34 -5.08
CA ASP A 73 -10.48 10.72 -5.12
C ASP A 73 -11.91 10.85 -5.70
N ALA A 74 -12.24 10.01 -6.69
CA ALA A 74 -13.58 9.98 -7.29
C ALA A 74 -14.66 9.42 -6.34
N THR A 75 -14.28 8.62 -5.36
CA THR A 75 -15.20 7.83 -4.52
C THR A 75 -15.09 8.11 -3.03
N ALA A 76 -14.17 9.01 -2.64
CA ALA A 76 -13.97 9.39 -1.24
C ALA A 76 -15.24 10.01 -0.63
N ILE A 77 -15.53 9.64 0.62
CA ILE A 77 -16.62 10.15 1.45
C ILE A 77 -16.10 10.80 2.75
N GLN A 78 -14.83 10.64 3.08
CA GLN A 78 -14.15 11.36 4.14
C GLN A 78 -12.64 11.40 3.85
N PHE A 79 -11.99 12.49 4.25
CA PHE A 79 -10.53 12.64 4.09
C PHE A 79 -9.87 13.09 5.39
N ARG A 80 -8.67 12.54 5.68
CA ARG A 80 -7.84 12.93 6.82
C ARG A 80 -6.36 12.81 6.48
N MET A 81 -5.54 13.72 7.00
CA MET A 81 -4.08 13.60 7.00
C MET A 81 -3.61 13.09 8.36
N LEU A 82 -3.16 11.85 8.42
CA LEU A 82 -2.67 11.25 9.66
C LEU A 82 -1.23 11.72 9.98
N ASN A 83 -0.89 11.71 11.27
CA ASN A 83 0.43 12.09 11.79
C ASN A 83 0.86 13.56 11.54
N ARG A 84 -0.06 14.50 11.34
CA ARG A 84 0.29 15.93 11.14
C ARG A 84 1.23 16.46 12.23
N GLY A 85 0.99 16.16 13.48
CA GLY A 85 1.82 16.59 14.61
C GLY A 85 3.23 15.96 14.67
N LYS A 86 3.53 14.98 13.79
CA LYS A 86 4.84 14.28 13.76
C LYS A 86 5.77 14.73 12.65
N GLY A 87 5.34 15.70 11.85
CA GLY A 87 6.11 16.25 10.74
C GLY A 87 5.93 15.54 9.40
N PRO A 88 6.34 16.20 8.27
CA PRO A 88 5.99 15.79 6.90
C PRO A 88 6.59 14.45 6.46
N ALA A 89 7.69 14.01 7.08
CA ALA A 89 8.29 12.70 6.79
C ALA A 89 7.34 11.51 7.02
N VAL A 90 6.31 11.70 7.85
CA VAL A 90 5.35 10.64 8.21
C VAL A 90 3.89 11.05 8.03
N TRP A 91 3.62 12.21 7.41
CA TRP A 91 2.27 12.59 7.01
C TRP A 91 1.71 11.55 6.06
N SER A 92 0.51 11.11 6.33
CA SER A 92 -0.06 9.96 5.63
C SER A 92 -1.53 10.22 5.32
N PRO A 93 -1.89 10.49 4.06
CA PRO A 93 -3.28 10.70 3.68
C PRO A 93 -4.10 9.41 3.82
N ARG A 94 -5.35 9.56 4.24
CA ARG A 94 -6.33 8.48 4.34
C ARG A 94 -7.71 8.98 3.91
N ALA A 95 -8.38 8.22 3.04
CA ALA A 95 -9.75 8.46 2.65
C ALA A 95 -10.63 7.28 2.99
N GLN A 96 -11.83 7.55 3.55
CA GLN A 96 -12.93 6.62 3.50
C GLN A 96 -13.58 6.72 2.13
N CYS A 97 -13.97 5.60 1.55
CA CYS A 97 -14.57 5.54 0.22
C CYS A 97 -15.97 4.93 0.26
N ASP A 98 -16.81 5.34 -0.65
CA ASP A 98 -18.04 4.61 -0.98
C ASP A 98 -17.64 3.32 -1.71
N ARG A 99 -17.79 2.19 -1.05
CA ARG A 99 -17.39 0.87 -1.55
C ARG A 99 -18.08 0.49 -2.86
N GLY A 100 -19.35 0.83 -3.01
CA GLY A 100 -20.09 0.56 -4.24
C GLY A 100 -19.59 1.39 -5.40
N LYS A 101 -19.40 2.71 -5.18
CA LYS A 101 -18.84 3.61 -6.19
C LYS A 101 -17.41 3.25 -6.55
N PHE A 102 -16.60 2.78 -5.59
CA PHE A 102 -15.21 2.36 -5.81
C PHE A 102 -15.12 1.18 -6.79
N ILE A 103 -15.99 0.18 -6.67
CA ILE A 103 -16.09 -0.94 -7.62
C ILE A 103 -16.45 -0.43 -9.02
N TRP A 104 -17.48 0.43 -9.12
CA TRP A 104 -17.90 0.98 -10.40
C TRP A 104 -16.85 1.87 -11.05
N GLN A 105 -16.15 2.67 -10.25
CA GLN A 105 -15.09 3.51 -10.76
C GLN A 105 -13.91 2.69 -11.31
N TRP A 106 -13.50 1.63 -10.61
CA TRP A 106 -12.50 0.71 -11.14
C TRP A 106 -12.97 0.02 -12.42
N ARG A 107 -14.22 -0.41 -12.46
CA ARG A 107 -14.78 -0.99 -13.68
C ARG A 107 -14.74 0.01 -14.84
N THR A 108 -15.11 1.26 -14.61
CA THR A 108 -15.05 2.33 -15.60
C THR A 108 -13.61 2.55 -16.09
N VAL A 109 -12.64 2.54 -15.20
CA VAL A 109 -11.21 2.66 -15.58
C VAL A 109 -10.80 1.52 -16.50
N LEU A 110 -11.08 0.27 -16.12
CA LEU A 110 -10.69 -0.89 -16.93
C LEU A 110 -11.37 -0.91 -18.30
N ASP A 111 -12.67 -0.64 -18.36
CA ASP A 111 -13.44 -0.63 -19.61
C ASP A 111 -12.99 0.47 -20.59
N ASN A 112 -12.35 1.54 -20.09
CA ASN A 112 -11.84 2.66 -20.90
C ASN A 112 -10.31 2.63 -21.08
N THR A 113 -9.62 1.62 -20.57
CA THR A 113 -8.17 1.49 -20.76
C THR A 113 -7.88 0.87 -22.14
N PRO A 114 -7.17 1.56 -23.04
CA PRO A 114 -6.78 0.98 -24.32
C PRO A 114 -5.93 -0.29 -24.15
N ASN A 115 -6.01 -1.23 -25.08
CA ASN A 115 -5.26 -2.50 -25.10
C ASN A 115 -5.62 -3.45 -23.94
N LEU A 116 -6.69 -3.19 -23.18
CA LEU A 116 -7.14 -4.02 -22.05
C LEU A 116 -8.48 -4.67 -22.34
N ASP A 117 -8.52 -6.00 -22.34
CA ASP A 117 -9.73 -6.78 -22.32
C ASP A 117 -10.00 -7.34 -20.92
N VAL A 118 -11.26 -7.46 -20.53
CA VAL A 118 -11.68 -8.11 -19.28
C VAL A 118 -12.47 -9.36 -19.61
N TRP A 119 -12.07 -10.49 -19.03
CA TRP A 119 -12.71 -11.79 -19.22
C TRP A 119 -13.26 -12.32 -17.89
N GLN A 120 -14.56 -12.65 -17.86
CA GLN A 120 -15.17 -13.22 -16.67
C GLN A 120 -15.11 -14.75 -16.70
N ASP A 121 -14.15 -15.30 -15.96
CA ASP A 121 -13.96 -16.74 -15.77
C ASP A 121 -13.02 -16.98 -14.58
N GLN A 122 -12.92 -18.24 -14.14
CA GLN A 122 -11.95 -18.68 -13.16
C GLN A 122 -10.74 -19.30 -13.87
N ALA A 123 -9.54 -18.76 -13.60
CA ALA A 123 -8.30 -19.41 -14.03
C ALA A 123 -8.08 -20.70 -13.23
N ASP A 124 -7.73 -21.76 -13.93
CA ASP A 124 -7.62 -23.11 -13.41
C ASP A 124 -6.18 -23.65 -13.48
N GLU A 125 -5.47 -23.39 -14.59
CA GLU A 125 -4.13 -23.90 -14.83
C GLU A 125 -3.24 -22.85 -15.51
N ILE A 126 -1.98 -22.80 -15.09
CA ILE A 126 -0.90 -22.09 -15.81
C ILE A 126 -0.23 -23.08 -16.77
N VAL A 127 -0.15 -22.70 -18.03
CA VAL A 127 0.56 -23.49 -19.05
C VAL A 127 2.03 -23.06 -19.06
N VAL A 128 2.92 -23.98 -18.75
CA VAL A 128 4.37 -23.74 -18.77
C VAL A 128 5.02 -24.67 -19.80
N LYS A 129 5.84 -24.10 -20.69
CA LYS A 129 6.64 -24.84 -21.69
C LYS A 129 8.10 -24.39 -21.55
N ASP A 130 9.00 -25.32 -21.48
CA ASP A 130 10.45 -25.07 -21.38
C ASP A 130 10.83 -24.08 -20.28
N GLY A 131 10.13 -24.14 -19.12
CA GLY A 131 10.38 -23.26 -17.99
C GLY A 131 9.81 -21.84 -18.12
N VAL A 132 8.97 -21.57 -19.12
CA VAL A 132 8.34 -20.26 -19.36
C VAL A 132 6.82 -20.38 -19.34
N ALA A 133 6.14 -19.44 -18.70
CA ALA A 133 4.68 -19.36 -18.72
C ALA A 133 4.22 -18.90 -20.12
N THR A 134 3.42 -19.75 -20.78
CA THR A 134 2.97 -19.54 -22.18
C THR A 134 1.46 -19.45 -22.33
N GLY A 135 0.70 -19.63 -21.26
CA GLY A 135 -0.76 -19.56 -21.31
C GLY A 135 -1.45 -19.79 -19.99
N VAL A 136 -2.75 -19.61 -20.03
CA VAL A 136 -3.67 -19.86 -18.90
C VAL A 136 -4.87 -20.61 -19.42
N LYS A 137 -5.28 -21.66 -18.69
CA LYS A 137 -6.56 -22.35 -18.93
C LYS A 137 -7.58 -21.97 -17.86
N THR A 138 -8.82 -21.86 -18.27
CA THR A 138 -9.94 -21.54 -17.38
C THR A 138 -10.83 -22.75 -17.13
N VAL A 139 -11.68 -22.68 -16.11
CA VAL A 139 -12.62 -23.77 -15.78
C VAL A 139 -13.64 -24.06 -16.89
N TRP A 140 -13.92 -23.08 -17.76
CA TRP A 140 -14.79 -23.26 -18.93
C TRP A 140 -14.06 -23.89 -20.11
N GLY A 141 -12.78 -24.23 -19.95
CA GLY A 141 -11.95 -24.88 -20.98
C GLY A 141 -11.40 -23.94 -22.04
N VAL A 142 -11.43 -22.61 -21.79
CA VAL A 142 -10.78 -21.64 -22.67
C VAL A 142 -9.29 -21.63 -22.38
N GLU A 143 -8.47 -21.77 -23.43
CA GLU A 143 -7.02 -21.65 -23.35
C GLU A 143 -6.57 -20.30 -23.95
N PHE A 144 -5.94 -19.50 -23.10
CA PHE A 144 -5.32 -18.23 -23.47
C PHE A 144 -3.82 -18.44 -23.69
N HIS A 145 -3.28 -17.87 -24.75
CA HIS A 145 -1.84 -17.84 -25.01
C HIS A 145 -1.26 -16.49 -24.61
N THR A 146 -0.10 -16.49 -23.97
CA THR A 146 0.51 -15.27 -23.49
C THR A 146 2.03 -15.37 -23.42
N ARG A 147 2.69 -14.22 -23.31
CA ARG A 147 4.13 -14.11 -23.04
C ARG A 147 4.42 -13.92 -21.55
N CYS A 148 3.49 -13.32 -20.82
CA CYS A 148 3.60 -13.11 -19.39
C CYS A 148 2.27 -13.36 -18.68
N THR A 149 2.34 -13.95 -17.48
CA THR A 149 1.20 -14.14 -16.57
C THR A 149 1.48 -13.50 -15.22
N ILE A 150 0.53 -12.72 -14.69
CA ILE A 150 0.62 -12.09 -13.37
C ILE A 150 -0.45 -12.68 -12.46
N ILE A 151 -0.04 -13.30 -11.35
CA ILE A 151 -0.93 -13.90 -10.35
C ILE A 151 -1.25 -12.87 -9.28
N THR A 152 -2.54 -12.51 -9.14
CA THR A 152 -3.04 -11.54 -8.17
C THR A 152 -4.28 -12.04 -7.42
N ALA A 153 -4.31 -13.35 -7.11
CA ALA A 153 -5.50 -14.08 -6.67
C ALA A 153 -5.98 -13.78 -5.23
N GLY A 154 -5.33 -12.88 -4.50
CA GLY A 154 -5.78 -12.42 -3.17
C GLY A 154 -5.92 -13.56 -2.15
N THR A 155 -7.12 -13.71 -1.56
CA THR A 155 -7.45 -14.75 -0.57
C THR A 155 -8.17 -15.96 -1.18
N PHE A 156 -8.20 -16.09 -2.51
CA PHE A 156 -9.04 -17.06 -3.18
C PHE A 156 -8.40 -18.44 -3.34
N LEU A 157 -7.05 -18.52 -3.37
CA LEU A 157 -6.33 -19.79 -3.52
C LEU A 157 -6.51 -20.65 -2.26
N ASN A 158 -7.22 -21.78 -2.41
CA ASN A 158 -7.62 -22.66 -1.32
C ASN A 158 -8.23 -21.91 -0.12
N GLY A 159 -9.01 -20.86 -0.41
CA GLY A 159 -9.64 -20.01 0.58
C GLY A 159 -10.58 -20.79 1.50
N LEU A 160 -10.42 -20.65 2.82
CA LEU A 160 -11.23 -21.33 3.84
C LEU A 160 -11.61 -20.35 4.93
N MET A 161 -12.89 -20.03 5.04
CA MET A 161 -13.44 -19.13 6.05
C MET A 161 -13.84 -19.90 7.31
N HIS A 162 -13.65 -19.26 8.48
CA HIS A 162 -13.95 -19.82 9.79
C HIS A 162 -14.85 -18.87 10.59
N VAL A 163 -15.96 -19.40 11.12
CA VAL A 163 -16.83 -18.74 12.10
C VAL A 163 -17.13 -19.75 13.21
N GLY A 164 -16.55 -19.58 14.38
CA GLY A 164 -16.56 -20.58 15.43
C GLY A 164 -15.99 -21.91 14.89
N ARG A 165 -16.70 -22.98 15.14
CA ARG A 165 -16.30 -24.34 14.67
C ARG A 165 -16.66 -24.62 13.20
N ARG A 166 -17.39 -23.72 12.54
CA ARG A 166 -17.83 -23.88 11.14
C ARG A 166 -16.74 -23.46 10.18
N LYS A 167 -16.58 -24.26 9.11
CA LYS A 167 -15.68 -23.99 7.99
C LYS A 167 -16.51 -23.86 6.72
N VAL A 168 -16.21 -22.86 5.92
CA VAL A 168 -16.85 -22.61 4.63
C VAL A 168 -15.77 -22.32 3.60
N GLU A 169 -15.70 -23.11 2.54
CA GLU A 169 -14.80 -22.83 1.42
C GLU A 169 -15.22 -21.55 0.71
N GLY A 170 -14.24 -20.71 0.38
CA GLY A 170 -14.47 -19.46 -0.31
C GLY A 170 -13.33 -18.46 -0.10
N GLY A 171 -13.12 -17.59 -1.06
CA GLY A 171 -12.13 -16.50 -0.96
C GLY A 171 -12.67 -15.30 -0.19
N ARG A 172 -13.98 -15.09 -0.20
CA ARG A 172 -14.76 -14.12 0.58
C ARG A 172 -16.16 -14.68 0.85
N CYS A 173 -16.90 -14.01 1.74
CA CYS A 173 -18.29 -14.39 2.04
C CYS A 173 -19.12 -14.42 0.74
N ALA A 174 -19.72 -15.57 0.47
CA ALA A 174 -20.52 -15.88 -0.73
C ALA A 174 -19.75 -15.85 -2.07
N GLU A 175 -18.42 -16.01 -2.04
CA GLU A 175 -17.60 -16.13 -3.24
C GLU A 175 -16.74 -17.41 -3.17
N PRO A 176 -16.67 -18.22 -4.25
CA PRO A 176 -16.03 -19.54 -4.23
C PRO A 176 -14.50 -19.44 -4.03
N ALA A 177 -13.88 -20.52 -3.58
CA ALA A 177 -12.43 -20.69 -3.58
C ALA A 177 -11.94 -21.21 -4.94
N VAL A 178 -10.63 -21.04 -5.19
CA VAL A 178 -9.93 -21.56 -6.36
C VAL A 178 -8.94 -22.63 -5.88
N HIS A 179 -9.03 -23.85 -6.40
CA HIS A 179 -8.23 -24.99 -5.92
C HIS A 179 -7.07 -25.34 -6.88
N ASN A 180 -7.38 -25.67 -8.13
CA ASN A 180 -6.42 -26.25 -9.08
C ASN A 180 -5.25 -25.31 -9.43
N LEU A 181 -5.45 -24.00 -9.39
CA LEU A 181 -4.44 -23.02 -9.77
C LEU A 181 -3.20 -23.11 -8.89
N THR A 182 -3.35 -23.31 -7.57
CA THR A 182 -2.21 -23.51 -6.66
C THR A 182 -1.42 -24.76 -7.05
N GLU A 183 -2.10 -25.89 -7.28
CA GLU A 183 -1.45 -27.12 -7.68
C GLU A 183 -0.70 -26.96 -9.01
N SER A 184 -1.32 -26.29 -9.97
CA SER A 184 -0.71 -25.99 -11.26
C SER A 184 0.61 -25.19 -11.11
N ILE A 185 0.66 -24.20 -10.22
CA ILE A 185 1.86 -23.41 -9.94
C ILE A 185 2.93 -24.24 -9.23
N THR A 186 2.54 -25.01 -8.22
CA THR A 186 3.48 -25.78 -7.39
C THR A 186 4.17 -26.94 -8.12
N ARG A 187 3.54 -27.48 -9.18
CA ARG A 187 4.15 -28.50 -10.06
C ARG A 187 5.48 -28.04 -10.68
N HIS A 188 5.72 -26.72 -10.74
CA HIS A 188 6.94 -26.13 -11.29
C HIS A 188 7.98 -25.80 -10.22
N GLY A 189 7.86 -26.35 -9.02
CA GLY A 189 8.82 -26.20 -7.92
C GLY A 189 8.64 -24.96 -7.06
N ILE A 190 7.60 -24.14 -7.35
CA ILE A 190 7.27 -22.96 -6.54
C ILE A 190 6.64 -23.42 -5.23
N THR A 191 7.21 -23.02 -4.10
CA THR A 191 6.71 -23.41 -2.76
C THR A 191 5.53 -22.53 -2.34
N VAL A 192 4.54 -23.15 -1.73
CA VAL A 192 3.34 -22.53 -1.20
C VAL A 192 3.25 -22.72 0.30
N GLN A 193 2.71 -21.74 1.00
CA GLN A 193 2.41 -21.79 2.42
C GLN A 193 1.03 -21.17 2.68
N ARG A 194 0.56 -21.18 3.92
CA ARG A 194 -0.75 -20.62 4.28
C ARG A 194 -0.62 -19.46 5.24
N MET A 195 -1.41 -18.43 4.98
CA MET A 195 -1.60 -17.29 5.88
C MET A 195 -3.07 -17.12 6.26
N LYS A 196 -3.29 -16.36 7.32
CA LYS A 196 -4.63 -16.04 7.82
C LYS A 196 -4.81 -14.53 7.89
N THR A 197 -6.00 -14.08 7.52
CA THR A 197 -6.49 -12.73 7.85
C THR A 197 -7.92 -12.82 8.37
N GLY A 198 -8.59 -11.67 8.60
CA GLY A 198 -9.96 -11.66 9.07
C GLY A 198 -10.64 -10.33 8.79
N THR A 199 -11.96 -10.33 8.97
CA THR A 199 -12.80 -9.15 8.82
C THR A 199 -13.82 -9.09 9.97
N PRO A 200 -14.23 -7.89 10.44
CA PRO A 200 -15.27 -7.76 11.44
C PRO A 200 -16.68 -7.89 10.85
N VAL A 201 -17.64 -7.89 11.74
CA VAL A 201 -19.07 -7.82 11.44
C VAL A 201 -19.41 -6.59 10.58
N ARG A 202 -20.51 -6.67 9.86
CA ARG A 202 -21.17 -5.52 9.23
C ARG A 202 -22.46 -5.21 9.95
N ILE A 203 -22.64 -3.97 10.39
CA ILE A 203 -23.72 -3.53 11.27
C ILE A 203 -24.71 -2.69 10.48
N ASP A 204 -26.00 -2.84 10.77
CA ASP A 204 -27.05 -2.00 10.25
C ASP A 204 -27.07 -0.67 11.00
N ARG A 205 -26.77 0.43 10.31
CA ARG A 205 -26.75 1.80 10.84
C ARG A 205 -28.01 2.19 11.62
N ARG A 206 -29.17 1.67 11.20
CA ARG A 206 -30.49 1.98 11.81
C ARG A 206 -30.66 1.40 13.22
N SER A 207 -29.77 0.47 13.60
CA SER A 207 -29.76 -0.19 14.93
C SER A 207 -28.64 0.32 15.85
N VAL A 208 -27.98 1.42 15.48
CA VAL A 208 -26.88 2.02 16.24
C VAL A 208 -27.36 3.24 17.03
N HIS A 209 -26.94 3.32 18.27
CA HIS A 209 -27.17 4.45 19.16
C HIS A 209 -25.99 5.42 19.09
N PHE A 210 -26.02 6.34 18.12
CA PHE A 210 -24.93 7.28 17.86
C PHE A 210 -24.71 8.30 18.98
N GLU A 211 -25.72 8.53 19.82
CA GLU A 211 -25.62 9.37 21.01
C GLU A 211 -24.62 8.84 22.04
N ASP A 212 -24.33 7.54 22.02
CA ASP A 212 -23.37 6.86 22.89
C ASP A 212 -21.97 6.72 22.23
N MET A 213 -21.71 7.42 21.13
CA MET A 213 -20.45 7.36 20.37
C MET A 213 -19.83 8.74 20.21
N GLU A 214 -18.52 8.75 20.08
CA GLU A 214 -17.74 9.95 19.76
C GLU A 214 -17.65 10.12 18.23
N ARG A 215 -18.15 11.27 17.73
CA ARG A 215 -18.13 11.59 16.30
C ARG A 215 -16.73 12.00 15.86
N GLN A 216 -16.29 11.47 14.71
CA GLN A 216 -15.01 11.75 14.07
C GLN A 216 -15.24 12.32 12.67
N ASP A 217 -15.13 13.63 12.54
CA ASP A 217 -15.25 14.34 11.26
C ASP A 217 -13.95 14.24 10.44
N GLY A 218 -14.07 14.45 9.14
CA GLY A 218 -12.93 14.58 8.24
C GLY A 218 -12.28 15.97 8.32
N GLU A 219 -11.17 16.15 7.63
CA GLU A 219 -10.43 17.40 7.51
C GLU A 219 -10.75 18.09 6.18
N ASN A 220 -10.79 19.44 6.18
CA ASN A 220 -11.22 20.23 5.02
C ASN A 220 -10.06 20.80 4.18
N ASP A 221 -8.83 20.61 4.59
CA ASP A 221 -7.66 21.25 4.02
C ASP A 221 -6.82 20.35 3.08
N PHE A 222 -7.16 19.05 2.98
CA PHE A 222 -6.57 18.14 2.01
C PHE A 222 -7.62 17.16 1.50
N HIS A 223 -7.79 17.06 0.18
CA HIS A 223 -8.96 16.40 -0.39
C HIS A 223 -8.68 15.39 -1.48
N ARG A 224 -7.41 15.02 -1.75
CA ARG A 224 -7.06 14.14 -2.85
C ARG A 224 -5.75 13.39 -2.67
N PHE A 225 -5.68 12.23 -3.30
CA PHE A 225 -4.45 11.45 -3.47
C PHE A 225 -3.74 11.75 -4.77
N SER A 226 -4.48 11.95 -5.86
CA SER A 226 -3.86 12.11 -7.16
C SER A 226 -3.18 13.46 -7.34
N PHE A 227 -2.05 13.44 -8.03
CA PHE A 227 -1.38 14.64 -8.55
C PHE A 227 -2.09 15.19 -9.78
N MET A 228 -3.09 14.48 -10.33
CA MET A 228 -3.85 14.86 -11.51
C MET A 228 -5.25 15.38 -11.16
N GLY A 229 -5.82 16.13 -12.09
CA GLY A 229 -7.19 16.64 -11.98
C GLY A 229 -7.37 17.79 -10.97
N GLU A 230 -8.53 18.36 -10.94
CA GLU A 230 -8.96 19.34 -9.96
C GLU A 230 -9.64 18.63 -8.78
N GLY A 231 -9.36 19.05 -7.55
CA GLY A 231 -10.06 18.54 -6.39
C GLY A 231 -11.56 18.81 -6.48
N ARG A 232 -12.40 17.86 -6.10
CA ARG A 232 -13.85 18.08 -6.00
C ARG A 232 -14.23 18.50 -4.57
N PRO A 233 -15.24 19.34 -4.40
CA PRO A 233 -15.85 19.54 -3.08
C PRO A 233 -16.33 18.20 -2.52
N LEU A 234 -15.95 17.86 -1.30
CA LEU A 234 -16.31 16.61 -0.64
C LEU A 234 -17.32 16.89 0.47
N GLN A 235 -18.54 16.34 0.34
CA GLN A 235 -19.47 16.29 1.46
C GLN A 235 -19.07 15.11 2.35
N GLN A 236 -18.35 15.40 3.43
CA GLN A 236 -17.76 14.38 4.26
C GLN A 236 -18.76 13.72 5.21
N LEU A 237 -18.72 12.39 5.27
CA LEU A 237 -19.47 11.61 6.25
C LEU A 237 -18.58 11.33 7.47
N PRO A 238 -19.13 11.43 8.69
CA PRO A 238 -18.37 11.11 9.91
C PRO A 238 -18.14 9.60 10.06
N CYS A 239 -17.03 9.25 10.70
CA CYS A 239 -16.86 7.98 11.40
C CYS A 239 -17.20 8.18 12.89
N TRP A 240 -17.28 7.08 13.62
CA TRP A 240 -17.70 7.11 15.04
C TRP A 240 -16.80 6.20 15.85
N THR A 241 -16.44 6.65 17.06
CA THR A 241 -15.62 5.86 17.99
C THR A 241 -16.47 5.36 19.15
N CYS A 242 -16.32 4.09 19.49
CA CYS A 242 -16.79 3.49 20.72
C CYS A 242 -15.73 2.55 21.29
N TYR A 243 -16.01 1.91 22.41
CA TYR A 243 -15.03 1.08 23.11
C TYR A 243 -15.66 -0.24 23.55
N THR A 244 -14.86 -1.30 23.58
CA THR A 244 -15.21 -2.50 24.33
C THR A 244 -15.18 -2.20 25.82
N ASN A 245 -15.73 -3.09 26.65
CA ASN A 245 -15.77 -2.98 28.10
C ASN A 245 -15.54 -4.37 28.74
N PRO A 246 -15.45 -4.48 30.08
CA PRO A 246 -15.21 -5.75 30.75
C PRO A 246 -16.28 -6.82 30.50
N GLU A 247 -17.54 -6.45 30.25
CA GLU A 247 -18.62 -7.40 29.96
C GLU A 247 -18.40 -8.02 28.56
N VAL A 248 -18.02 -7.21 27.56
CA VAL A 248 -17.61 -7.68 26.22
C VAL A 248 -16.45 -8.65 26.35
N HIS A 249 -15.42 -8.30 27.13
CA HIS A 249 -14.23 -9.13 27.32
C HIS A 249 -14.60 -10.46 27.99
N SER A 250 -15.41 -10.44 29.03
CA SER A 250 -15.89 -11.65 29.72
C SER A 250 -16.67 -12.56 28.78
N THR A 251 -17.58 -12.01 27.97
CA THR A 251 -18.37 -12.77 26.99
C THR A 251 -17.47 -13.49 25.97
N LEU A 252 -16.52 -12.77 25.39
CA LEU A 252 -15.59 -13.34 24.40
C LEU A 252 -14.65 -14.37 25.01
N MET A 253 -14.11 -14.10 26.21
CA MET A 253 -13.20 -15.02 26.89
C MET A 253 -13.87 -16.29 27.40
N ALA A 254 -15.13 -16.23 27.80
CA ALA A 254 -15.90 -17.43 28.17
C ALA A 254 -16.06 -18.42 27.00
N ALA A 255 -16.10 -17.92 25.78
CA ALA A 255 -16.24 -18.73 24.56
C ALA A 255 -14.91 -18.95 23.80
N ILE A 256 -13.76 -18.60 24.40
CA ILE A 256 -12.45 -18.63 23.69
C ILE A 256 -12.10 -20.01 23.10
N ALA A 257 -12.54 -21.08 23.75
CA ALA A 257 -12.36 -22.46 23.29
C ALA A 257 -13.13 -22.78 21.99
N ASP A 258 -14.10 -21.95 21.61
CA ASP A 258 -14.84 -22.07 20.35
C ASP A 258 -14.24 -21.21 19.22
N SER A 259 -13.25 -20.39 19.52
CA SER A 259 -12.51 -19.64 18.52
C SER A 259 -11.61 -20.57 17.71
N PRO A 260 -11.67 -20.54 16.37
CA PRO A 260 -10.79 -21.35 15.51
C PRO A 260 -9.30 -21.03 15.68
N LEU A 261 -8.96 -19.87 16.24
CA LEU A 261 -7.59 -19.47 16.56
C LEU A 261 -7.04 -20.20 17.80
N TYR A 262 -7.91 -20.63 18.71
CA TYR A 262 -7.51 -21.21 20.00
C TYR A 262 -7.91 -22.68 20.15
N ASN A 263 -8.78 -23.20 19.28
CA ASN A 263 -9.17 -24.62 19.27
C ASN A 263 -8.33 -25.51 18.35
N GLY A 264 -7.27 -24.97 17.72
CA GLY A 264 -6.37 -25.71 16.84
C GLY A 264 -6.83 -25.88 15.40
N GLN A 265 -7.97 -25.28 15.01
CA GLN A 265 -8.46 -25.34 13.62
C GLN A 265 -7.60 -24.49 12.67
N ILE A 266 -7.17 -23.31 13.10
CA ILE A 266 -6.27 -22.42 12.36
C ILE A 266 -4.86 -22.58 12.93
N GLN A 267 -3.94 -23.02 12.08
CA GLN A 267 -2.52 -23.17 12.42
C GLN A 267 -1.65 -22.14 11.69
N SER A 268 -2.20 -21.45 10.70
CA SER A 268 -1.50 -20.43 9.93
C SER A 268 -1.33 -19.13 10.71
N THR A 269 -0.24 -18.41 10.41
CA THR A 269 0.09 -17.14 11.06
C THR A 269 -0.85 -16.02 10.61
N GLY A 270 -1.37 -15.27 11.57
CA GLY A 270 -2.21 -14.09 11.33
C GLY A 270 -1.45 -12.77 11.45
N PRO A 271 -2.05 -11.64 10.99
CA PRO A 271 -1.38 -10.35 11.00
C PRO A 271 -1.21 -9.79 12.41
N ARG A 272 0.03 -9.43 12.75
CA ARG A 272 0.40 -8.84 14.05
C ARG A 272 -0.28 -7.49 14.34
N TYR A 273 -0.47 -6.67 13.30
CA TYR A 273 -0.93 -5.28 13.43
C TYR A 273 -2.44 -5.08 13.16
N CYS A 274 -3.15 -6.13 12.86
CA CYS A 274 -4.61 -6.16 12.81
C CYS A 274 -5.10 -7.45 13.48
N PRO A 275 -4.79 -7.65 14.77
CA PRO A 275 -5.21 -8.85 15.48
C PRO A 275 -6.73 -8.87 15.62
N SER A 276 -7.29 -10.07 15.70
CA SER A 276 -8.69 -10.23 16.09
C SER A 276 -8.93 -9.71 17.51
N ILE A 277 -10.17 -9.45 17.84
CA ILE A 277 -10.49 -8.97 19.21
C ILE A 277 -10.08 -10.02 20.25
N GLU A 278 -10.23 -11.31 19.97
CA GLU A 278 -9.80 -12.40 20.83
C GLU A 278 -8.29 -12.33 21.09
N THR A 279 -7.51 -12.08 20.06
CA THR A 279 -6.04 -11.94 20.18
C THR A 279 -5.66 -10.70 20.99
N LYS A 280 -6.41 -9.59 20.86
CA LYS A 280 -6.17 -8.40 21.69
C LYS A 280 -6.40 -8.70 23.17
N LEU A 281 -7.48 -9.42 23.51
CA LEU A 281 -7.81 -9.78 24.87
C LEU A 281 -6.80 -10.71 25.52
N THR A 282 -6.29 -11.69 24.77
CA THR A 282 -5.26 -12.63 25.27
C THR A 282 -3.89 -11.99 25.37
N THR A 283 -3.55 -11.04 24.49
CA THR A 283 -2.24 -10.36 24.50
C THR A 283 -2.20 -9.23 25.53
N PHE A 284 -3.32 -8.56 25.77
CA PHE A 284 -3.42 -7.41 26.67
C PHE A 284 -4.55 -7.59 27.70
N PRO A 285 -4.48 -8.61 28.57
CA PRO A 285 -5.57 -8.98 29.48
C PRO A 285 -5.91 -7.88 30.51
N ASP A 286 -4.95 -7.03 30.85
CA ASP A 286 -5.14 -5.95 31.84
C ASP A 286 -5.87 -4.72 31.28
N ARG A 287 -6.04 -4.65 29.95
CA ARG A 287 -6.75 -3.53 29.34
C ARG A 287 -8.25 -3.66 29.52
N GLN A 288 -8.86 -2.62 30.12
CA GLN A 288 -10.29 -2.58 30.38
C GLN A 288 -11.14 -2.26 29.15
N GLN A 289 -10.53 -1.69 28.11
CA GLN A 289 -11.21 -1.32 26.87
C GLN A 289 -10.28 -1.30 25.67
N HIS A 290 -10.84 -1.56 24.49
CA HIS A 290 -10.19 -1.39 23.18
C HIS A 290 -11.01 -0.45 22.31
N PRO A 291 -10.39 0.49 21.60
CA PRO A 291 -11.10 1.39 20.70
C PRO A 291 -11.63 0.64 19.46
N LEU A 292 -12.83 1.00 19.07
CA LEU A 292 -13.54 0.53 17.89
C LEU A 292 -13.97 1.75 17.07
N PHE A 293 -13.90 1.63 15.74
CA PHE A 293 -14.31 2.68 14.83
C PHE A 293 -15.42 2.15 13.94
N LEU A 294 -16.58 2.80 13.99
CA LEU A 294 -17.71 2.49 13.12
C LEU A 294 -17.61 3.39 11.89
N GLU A 295 -17.39 2.79 10.74
CA GLU A 295 -17.09 3.44 9.47
C GLU A 295 -18.21 3.17 8.46
N PRO A 296 -18.79 4.20 7.77
CA PRO A 296 -19.79 4.00 6.74
C PRO A 296 -19.19 3.28 5.53
N GLU A 297 -19.88 2.27 4.99
CA GLU A 297 -19.48 1.57 3.77
C GLU A 297 -19.87 2.31 2.48
N GLY A 298 -20.61 3.41 2.58
CA GLY A 298 -21.00 4.23 1.45
C GLY A 298 -22.03 5.30 1.81
N GLU A 299 -22.32 6.18 0.85
CA GLU A 299 -23.25 7.31 1.03
C GLU A 299 -24.72 6.85 1.12
N ASN A 300 -25.08 5.84 0.33
CA ASN A 300 -26.45 5.40 0.14
C ASN A 300 -26.73 3.99 0.69
N THR A 301 -25.93 3.55 1.67
CA THR A 301 -26.13 2.27 2.35
C THR A 301 -26.23 2.44 3.85
N ASN A 302 -26.98 1.55 4.50
CA ASN A 302 -27.01 1.43 5.96
C ASN A 302 -25.93 0.49 6.50
N GLU A 303 -25.07 -0.04 5.64
CA GLU A 303 -24.00 -0.95 6.05
C GLU A 303 -22.84 -0.16 6.68
N MET A 304 -22.45 -0.57 7.89
CA MET A 304 -21.35 0.01 8.65
C MET A 304 -20.30 -1.05 8.95
N TYR A 305 -19.03 -0.69 8.80
CA TYR A 305 -17.87 -1.51 9.13
C TYR A 305 -17.40 -1.21 10.54
N LEU A 306 -17.28 -2.23 11.40
CA LEU A 306 -16.80 -2.06 12.78
C LEU A 306 -15.29 -2.36 12.86
N ASN A 307 -14.46 -1.38 12.53
CA ASN A 307 -13.01 -1.50 12.60
C ASN A 307 -12.54 -1.73 14.05
N GLY A 308 -11.65 -2.69 14.23
CA GLY A 308 -11.10 -3.06 15.54
C GLY A 308 -11.79 -4.26 16.20
N PHE A 309 -12.97 -4.69 15.71
CA PHE A 309 -13.71 -5.86 16.18
C PHE A 309 -13.67 -7.02 15.17
N SER A 310 -12.52 -7.26 14.53
CA SER A 310 -12.34 -8.47 13.73
C SER A 310 -12.44 -9.68 14.65
N SER A 311 -13.30 -10.64 14.31
CA SER A 311 -13.55 -11.82 15.12
C SER A 311 -13.86 -13.04 14.27
N SER A 312 -13.49 -14.20 14.74
CA SER A 312 -13.88 -15.50 14.18
C SER A 312 -14.67 -16.36 15.16
N MET A 313 -15.12 -15.77 16.26
CA MET A 313 -16.01 -16.42 17.24
C MET A 313 -17.32 -16.91 16.59
N PRO A 314 -18.06 -17.83 17.22
CA PRO A 314 -19.42 -18.16 16.82
C PRO A 314 -20.29 -16.90 16.68
N MET A 315 -21.22 -16.91 15.72
CA MET A 315 -22.03 -15.73 15.38
C MET A 315 -22.85 -15.20 16.56
N ASP A 316 -23.43 -16.10 17.34
CA ASP A 316 -24.18 -15.79 18.55
C ASP A 316 -23.31 -15.11 19.62
N VAL A 317 -22.07 -15.57 19.81
CA VAL A 317 -21.09 -14.96 20.70
C VAL A 317 -20.67 -13.57 20.22
N GLN A 318 -20.47 -13.40 18.91
CA GLN A 318 -20.17 -12.08 18.33
C GLN A 318 -21.32 -11.12 18.59
N LEU A 319 -22.56 -11.52 18.40
CA LEU A 319 -23.75 -10.68 18.59
C LEU A 319 -23.97 -10.36 20.08
N ASP A 320 -23.84 -11.34 20.97
CA ASP A 320 -23.96 -11.11 22.43
C ASP A 320 -22.89 -10.13 22.93
N ALA A 321 -21.65 -10.29 22.47
CA ALA A 321 -20.57 -9.35 22.81
C ALA A 321 -20.84 -7.92 22.29
N LEU A 322 -21.38 -7.77 21.08
CA LEU A 322 -21.76 -6.46 20.53
C LEU A 322 -22.85 -5.80 21.36
N HIS A 323 -23.87 -6.55 21.80
CA HIS A 323 -24.97 -6.04 22.62
C HIS A 323 -24.55 -5.57 24.01
N LYS A 324 -23.32 -5.92 24.48
CA LYS A 324 -22.74 -5.36 25.72
C LYS A 324 -22.08 -3.99 25.52
N ILE A 325 -21.95 -3.52 24.26
CA ILE A 325 -21.46 -2.16 23.98
C ILE A 325 -22.67 -1.23 23.97
N PRO A 326 -22.72 -0.16 24.81
CA PRO A 326 -23.91 0.71 24.92
C PRO A 326 -24.43 1.21 23.57
N ALA A 327 -23.56 1.68 22.69
CA ALA A 327 -23.93 2.15 21.37
C ALA A 327 -24.48 1.07 20.43
N LEU A 328 -24.21 -0.20 20.73
CA LEU A 328 -24.55 -1.36 19.90
C LEU A 328 -25.50 -2.33 20.57
N ARG A 329 -26.19 -1.92 21.68
CA ARG A 329 -27.09 -2.78 22.49
C ARG A 329 -28.23 -3.39 21.69
N ASP A 330 -28.66 -2.75 20.60
CA ASP A 330 -29.73 -3.24 19.71
C ASP A 330 -29.19 -3.58 18.30
N ALA A 331 -27.87 -3.76 18.16
CA ALA A 331 -27.21 -3.92 16.87
C ALA A 331 -27.75 -5.12 16.08
N LYS A 332 -28.12 -4.86 14.84
CA LYS A 332 -28.42 -5.87 13.81
C LYS A 332 -27.22 -5.98 12.88
N ILE A 333 -26.88 -7.20 12.50
CA ILE A 333 -25.75 -7.46 11.61
C ILE A 333 -26.22 -7.97 10.24
N TYR A 334 -25.57 -7.51 9.19
CA TYR A 334 -25.78 -8.02 7.83
C TYR A 334 -25.02 -9.34 7.61
N ARG A 335 -23.82 -9.47 8.21
CA ARG A 335 -22.99 -10.68 8.18
C ARG A 335 -22.00 -10.69 9.36
N PRO A 336 -21.62 -11.88 9.84
CA PRO A 336 -20.65 -12.03 10.92
C PRO A 336 -19.25 -11.64 10.47
N GLY A 337 -18.37 -11.37 11.45
CA GLY A 337 -16.93 -11.44 11.27
C GLY A 337 -16.48 -12.88 11.02
N TYR A 338 -15.37 -13.02 10.30
CA TYR A 338 -14.77 -14.35 10.04
C TYR A 338 -13.25 -14.24 9.90
N ALA A 339 -12.55 -15.32 10.19
CA ALA A 339 -11.18 -15.53 9.76
C ALA A 339 -11.17 -16.24 8.41
N ILE A 340 -10.16 -15.96 7.59
CA ILE A 340 -9.92 -16.66 6.33
C ILE A 340 -8.48 -17.10 6.24
N GLU A 341 -8.27 -18.40 5.94
CA GLU A 341 -6.99 -18.97 5.56
C GLU A 341 -6.91 -19.07 4.03
N TYR A 342 -5.73 -18.81 3.48
CA TYR A 342 -5.49 -18.83 2.04
C TYR A 342 -4.04 -19.16 1.74
N ASP A 343 -3.77 -19.62 0.52
CA ASP A 343 -2.42 -19.90 0.05
C ASP A 343 -1.69 -18.60 -0.32
N TYR A 344 -0.40 -18.55 0.04
CA TYR A 344 0.54 -17.55 -0.45
C TYR A 344 1.84 -18.22 -0.87
N PHE A 345 2.57 -17.57 -1.76
CA PHE A 345 3.87 -18.01 -2.23
C PHE A 345 4.97 -17.19 -1.56
N ASP A 346 6.00 -17.86 -1.05
CA ASP A 346 7.13 -17.19 -0.39
C ASP A 346 7.76 -16.18 -1.38
N PRO A 347 7.72 -14.88 -1.09
CA PRO A 347 8.21 -13.85 -2.01
C PRO A 347 9.75 -13.86 -2.20
N THR A 348 10.50 -14.60 -1.40
CA THR A 348 11.94 -14.81 -1.62
C THR A 348 12.23 -15.62 -2.90
N GLN A 349 11.22 -16.31 -3.44
CA GLN A 349 11.28 -16.99 -4.74
C GLN A 349 11.13 -16.04 -5.95
N LEU A 350 10.92 -14.74 -5.69
CA LEU A 350 10.78 -13.72 -6.71
C LEU A 350 12.06 -12.91 -6.87
N LYS A 351 12.29 -12.45 -8.09
CA LYS A 351 13.26 -11.40 -8.40
C LYS A 351 12.72 -10.06 -7.87
N PRO A 352 13.55 -9.02 -7.72
CA PRO A 352 13.08 -7.67 -7.38
C PRO A 352 12.08 -7.06 -8.39
N SER A 353 11.99 -7.62 -9.60
CA SER A 353 10.97 -7.29 -10.61
C SER A 353 9.61 -7.93 -10.35
N LEU A 354 9.47 -8.75 -9.31
CA LEU A 354 8.33 -9.62 -8.97
C LEU A 354 8.11 -10.79 -9.95
N GLU A 355 9.04 -11.05 -10.86
CA GLU A 355 9.07 -12.26 -11.67
C GLU A 355 9.58 -13.46 -10.87
N SER A 356 9.03 -14.64 -11.10
CA SER A 356 9.51 -15.88 -10.50
C SER A 356 10.97 -16.16 -10.90
N LYS A 357 11.78 -16.64 -9.95
CA LYS A 357 13.14 -17.15 -10.21
C LYS A 357 13.12 -18.51 -10.91
N LEU A 358 12.00 -19.25 -10.83
CA LEU A 358 11.88 -20.62 -11.33
C LEU A 358 11.15 -20.74 -12.67
N VAL A 359 10.22 -19.83 -12.95
CA VAL A 359 9.40 -19.86 -14.17
C VAL A 359 9.47 -18.48 -14.82
N GLY A 360 10.05 -18.41 -16.02
CA GLY A 360 10.14 -17.17 -16.79
C GLY A 360 8.77 -16.67 -17.22
N GLY A 361 8.59 -15.34 -17.23
CA GLY A 361 7.32 -14.70 -17.59
C GLY A 361 6.17 -14.89 -16.59
N LEU A 362 6.42 -15.48 -15.42
CA LEU A 362 5.42 -15.64 -14.34
C LEU A 362 5.71 -14.65 -13.21
N PHE A 363 4.76 -13.76 -12.95
CA PHE A 363 4.85 -12.73 -11.92
C PHE A 363 3.82 -12.95 -10.82
N PHE A 364 4.12 -12.47 -9.61
CA PHE A 364 3.20 -12.51 -8.47
C PHE A 364 3.08 -11.12 -7.84
N ALA A 365 1.87 -10.69 -7.53
CA ALA A 365 1.65 -9.39 -6.90
C ALA A 365 0.48 -9.39 -5.91
N GLY A 366 0.63 -8.64 -4.83
CA GLY A 366 -0.39 -8.45 -3.82
C GLY A 366 -0.38 -9.52 -2.73
N GLN A 367 -1.54 -9.92 -2.27
CA GLN A 367 -1.71 -10.77 -1.09
C GLN A 367 -1.11 -12.18 -1.25
N VAL A 368 -1.01 -12.66 -2.47
CA VAL A 368 -0.34 -13.94 -2.80
C VAL A 368 1.15 -13.95 -2.47
N ASN A 369 1.76 -12.78 -2.23
CA ASN A 369 3.14 -12.61 -1.76
C ASN A 369 3.22 -12.43 -0.22
N GLY A 370 2.14 -12.75 0.50
CA GLY A 370 2.10 -12.65 1.96
C GLY A 370 1.93 -11.23 2.50
N THR A 371 1.44 -10.27 1.72
CA THR A 371 1.11 -8.93 2.19
C THR A 371 -0.36 -8.81 2.59
N THR A 372 -0.68 -7.84 3.47
CA THR A 372 -2.06 -7.45 3.78
C THR A 372 -2.22 -5.94 3.66
N GLY A 373 -3.02 -5.52 2.69
CA GLY A 373 -3.37 -4.11 2.43
C GLY A 373 -3.59 -3.85 0.95
N TYR A 374 -4.54 -2.98 0.66
CA TYR A 374 -4.91 -2.62 -0.70
C TYR A 374 -3.78 -1.89 -1.42
N GLU A 375 -3.10 -1.03 -0.67
CA GLU A 375 -2.03 -0.18 -1.15
C GLU A 375 -0.77 -0.99 -1.45
N GLU A 376 -0.41 -1.92 -0.57
CA GLU A 376 0.68 -2.87 -0.80
C GLU A 376 0.41 -3.75 -2.03
N ALA A 377 -0.86 -4.16 -2.21
CA ALA A 377 -1.28 -4.92 -3.38
C ALA A 377 -1.20 -4.06 -4.66
N GLY A 378 -1.71 -2.82 -4.61
CA GLY A 378 -1.64 -1.88 -5.74
C GLY A 378 -0.20 -1.57 -6.16
N GLY A 379 0.69 -1.26 -5.21
CA GLY A 379 2.10 -0.98 -5.48
C GLY A 379 2.83 -2.15 -6.15
N GLN A 380 2.62 -3.37 -5.64
CA GLN A 380 3.15 -4.58 -6.28
C GLN A 380 2.55 -4.80 -7.67
N GLY A 381 1.22 -4.61 -7.81
CA GLY A 381 0.54 -4.72 -9.09
C GLY A 381 1.10 -3.79 -10.14
N THR A 382 1.30 -2.51 -9.80
CA THR A 382 1.90 -1.51 -10.70
C THR A 382 3.28 -1.94 -11.17
N VAL A 383 4.16 -2.39 -10.27
CA VAL A 383 5.53 -2.83 -10.63
C VAL A 383 5.50 -4.12 -11.46
N ALA A 384 4.65 -5.09 -11.12
CA ALA A 384 4.52 -6.32 -11.89
C ALA A 384 3.99 -6.06 -13.31
N GLY A 385 2.99 -5.16 -13.45
CA GLY A 385 2.46 -4.75 -14.75
C GLY A 385 3.50 -4.06 -15.62
N ILE A 386 4.26 -3.11 -15.06
CA ILE A 386 5.38 -2.45 -15.74
C ILE A 386 6.40 -3.49 -16.21
N ASN A 387 6.84 -4.38 -15.32
CA ASN A 387 7.88 -5.35 -15.64
C ASN A 387 7.42 -6.42 -16.65
N ALA A 388 6.16 -6.82 -16.62
CA ALA A 388 5.58 -7.71 -17.63
C ALA A 388 5.58 -7.04 -19.02
N ALA A 389 5.18 -5.76 -19.10
CA ALA A 389 5.22 -5.01 -20.35
C ALA A 389 6.65 -4.80 -20.86
N LEU A 390 7.60 -4.47 -19.99
CA LEU A 390 9.02 -4.36 -20.33
C LEU A 390 9.57 -5.68 -20.86
N LEU A 391 9.28 -6.81 -20.21
CA LEU A 391 9.71 -8.13 -20.68
C LEU A 391 9.15 -8.43 -22.07
N CYS A 392 7.87 -8.11 -22.32
CA CYS A 392 7.25 -8.28 -23.63
C CYS A 392 7.88 -7.40 -24.73
N SER A 393 8.35 -6.21 -24.40
CA SER A 393 9.02 -5.30 -25.35
C SER A 393 10.53 -5.52 -25.45
N GLY A 394 11.12 -6.40 -24.65
CA GLY A 394 12.56 -6.66 -24.61
C GLY A 394 13.35 -5.58 -23.87
N GLY A 395 12.70 -4.83 -22.96
CA GLY A 395 13.32 -3.84 -22.10
C GLY A 395 13.94 -4.44 -20.84
N ASP A 396 14.81 -3.68 -20.18
CA ASP A 396 15.38 -4.05 -18.89
C ASP A 396 14.32 -3.95 -17.78
N PRO A 397 14.36 -4.83 -16.77
CA PRO A 397 13.40 -4.80 -15.68
C PRO A 397 13.56 -3.55 -14.79
N LEU A 398 12.44 -2.95 -14.40
CA LEU A 398 12.39 -1.92 -13.40
C LEU A 398 12.57 -2.54 -12.00
N VAL A 399 13.60 -2.09 -11.29
CA VAL A 399 13.83 -2.39 -9.86
C VAL A 399 13.74 -1.11 -9.07
N MET A 400 12.69 -0.99 -8.25
CA MET A 400 12.47 0.16 -7.38
C MET A 400 13.42 0.12 -6.20
N LYS A 401 14.09 1.25 -5.88
CA LYS A 401 15.04 1.29 -4.76
C LYS A 401 14.41 1.78 -3.46
N ARG A 402 15.02 1.40 -2.34
CA ARG A 402 14.55 1.71 -0.98
C ARG A 402 14.60 3.19 -0.63
N ASP A 403 15.48 3.96 -1.24
CA ASP A 403 15.62 5.40 -1.06
C ASP A 403 14.83 6.23 -2.08
N GLU A 404 14.21 5.56 -3.07
CA GLU A 404 13.39 6.18 -4.10
C GLU A 404 11.89 6.05 -3.81
N SER A 405 11.46 4.97 -3.12
CA SER A 405 10.04 4.74 -2.88
C SER A 405 9.74 3.78 -1.72
N TYR A 406 8.56 3.94 -1.10
CA TYR A 406 7.98 2.94 -0.20
C TYR A 406 7.65 1.63 -0.93
N ILE A 407 7.30 1.70 -2.22
CA ILE A 407 7.12 0.52 -3.07
C ILE A 407 8.44 -0.25 -3.17
N GLY A 408 9.56 0.45 -3.33
CA GLY A 408 10.90 -0.15 -3.32
C GLY A 408 11.23 -0.80 -1.98
N VAL A 409 10.94 -0.13 -0.86
CA VAL A 409 11.11 -0.73 0.48
C VAL A 409 10.26 -1.97 0.63
N LEU A 410 9.00 -1.95 0.19
CA LEU A 410 8.08 -3.09 0.23
C LEU A 410 8.63 -4.29 -0.54
N ILE A 411 9.00 -4.11 -1.79
CA ILE A 411 9.44 -5.19 -2.67
C ILE A 411 10.79 -5.76 -2.20
N ASP A 412 11.72 -4.89 -1.79
CA ASP A 412 13.00 -5.34 -1.26
C ASP A 412 12.82 -6.14 0.05
N ASP A 413 11.98 -5.68 0.98
CA ASP A 413 11.69 -6.44 2.20
C ASP A 413 11.10 -7.83 1.87
N LEU A 414 10.15 -7.90 0.93
CA LEU A 414 9.52 -9.16 0.53
C LEU A 414 10.53 -10.13 -0.09
N THR A 415 11.31 -9.67 -1.07
CA THR A 415 12.17 -10.54 -1.88
C THR A 415 13.49 -10.91 -1.20
N THR A 416 13.91 -10.14 -0.17
CA THR A 416 15.16 -10.39 0.57
C THR A 416 14.95 -10.96 1.97
N LYS A 417 13.92 -10.53 2.69
CA LYS A 417 13.66 -10.96 4.07
C LYS A 417 12.62 -12.07 4.15
N GLY A 418 11.75 -12.16 3.13
CA GLY A 418 10.58 -13.02 3.19
C GLY A 418 9.54 -12.53 4.20
N VAL A 419 8.57 -13.39 4.52
CA VAL A 419 7.47 -13.08 5.43
C VAL A 419 7.17 -14.27 6.34
N ASP A 420 7.29 -14.08 7.65
CA ASP A 420 6.89 -15.06 8.67
C ASP A 420 5.44 -14.82 9.16
N GLU A 421 4.94 -13.61 8.95
CA GLU A 421 3.58 -13.15 9.25
C GLU A 421 3.10 -12.23 8.11
N PRO A 422 1.78 -12.04 7.92
CA PRO A 422 1.29 -11.13 6.89
C PRO A 422 1.94 -9.76 6.96
N TYR A 423 2.73 -9.43 5.91
CA TYR A 423 3.50 -8.19 5.85
C TYR A 423 2.59 -6.97 5.76
N ARG A 424 2.96 -5.93 6.48
CA ARG A 424 2.32 -4.62 6.43
C ARG A 424 3.37 -3.51 6.41
N MET A 425 3.16 -2.52 5.56
CA MET A 425 4.04 -1.36 5.49
C MET A 425 3.80 -0.41 6.66
N PHE A 426 4.90 0.09 7.23
CA PHE A 426 4.96 1.15 8.24
C PHE A 426 6.09 2.12 7.92
N THR A 427 5.95 3.35 8.40
CA THR A 427 7.01 4.37 8.22
C THR A 427 8.34 3.98 8.87
N SER A 428 8.32 3.12 9.89
CA SER A 428 9.53 2.60 10.54
C SER A 428 10.34 1.62 9.69
N ARG A 429 9.75 1.07 8.62
CA ARG A 429 10.48 0.18 7.70
C ARG A 429 11.33 0.94 6.68
N ALA A 430 11.03 2.22 6.47
CA ALA A 430 11.77 3.09 5.56
C ALA A 430 12.87 3.83 6.33
N GLU A 431 14.12 3.53 6.01
CA GLU A 431 15.31 4.17 6.60
C GLU A 431 15.37 5.64 6.21
N TYR A 432 15.07 5.96 4.96
CA TYR A 432 15.19 7.30 4.35
C TYR A 432 13.85 8.03 4.25
N ARG A 433 12.96 7.86 5.24
CA ARG A 433 11.56 8.34 5.16
C ARG A 433 11.41 9.84 4.90
N ILE A 434 12.41 10.69 5.20
CA ILE A 434 12.39 12.12 4.86
C ILE A 434 12.56 12.34 3.35
N LEU A 435 13.15 11.39 2.62
CA LEU A 435 13.26 11.39 1.17
C LEU A 435 12.02 10.79 0.49
N LEU A 436 11.16 10.08 1.24
CA LEU A 436 10.02 9.30 0.73
C LEU A 436 8.68 9.91 1.16
N ARG A 437 8.62 11.23 1.22
CA ARG A 437 7.39 11.92 1.66
C ARG A 437 6.25 11.72 0.66
N GLN A 438 5.01 11.85 1.13
CA GLN A 438 3.82 11.76 0.30
C GLN A 438 3.67 12.96 -0.67
N ASP A 439 4.20 14.14 -0.29
CA ASP A 439 4.09 15.39 -1.05
C ASP A 439 5.00 15.44 -2.27
N ASP A 440 6.08 14.66 -2.29
CA ASP A 440 7.10 14.67 -3.34
C ASP A 440 7.20 13.39 -4.17
N ALA A 441 6.21 12.51 -4.11
CA ALA A 441 6.23 11.25 -4.86
C ALA A 441 6.31 11.50 -6.38
N ASP A 442 5.64 12.53 -6.89
CA ASP A 442 5.72 12.94 -8.29
C ASP A 442 7.14 13.41 -8.67
N ALA A 443 7.83 14.11 -7.77
CA ALA A 443 9.21 14.55 -7.98
C ALA A 443 10.20 13.39 -8.11
N ARG A 444 9.90 12.26 -7.48
CA ARG A 444 10.76 11.07 -7.49
C ARG A 444 10.46 10.13 -8.66
N LEU A 445 9.18 10.00 -9.05
CA LEU A 445 8.73 8.87 -9.85
C LEU A 445 8.10 9.23 -11.21
N THR A 446 7.56 10.46 -11.40
CA THR A 446 6.83 10.79 -12.63
C THR A 446 7.74 10.84 -13.85
N GLU A 447 8.95 11.39 -13.74
CA GLU A 447 9.90 11.43 -14.85
C GLU A 447 10.39 10.02 -15.23
N LEU A 448 10.67 9.18 -14.22
CA LEU A 448 11.01 7.77 -14.43
C LEU A 448 9.89 7.05 -15.19
N SER A 449 8.66 7.19 -14.74
CA SER A 449 7.50 6.53 -15.34
C SER A 449 7.19 7.03 -16.75
N TYR A 450 7.37 8.33 -17.00
CA TYR A 450 7.24 8.89 -18.34
C TYR A 450 8.26 8.29 -19.32
N ASN A 451 9.50 8.15 -18.87
CA ASN A 451 10.57 7.55 -19.69
C ASN A 451 10.33 6.06 -19.95
N LEU A 452 9.65 5.35 -19.06
CA LEU A 452 9.22 3.95 -19.23
C LEU A 452 7.98 3.81 -20.13
N GLY A 453 7.28 4.90 -20.42
CA GLY A 453 6.09 4.92 -21.28
C GLY A 453 4.76 4.68 -20.55
N LEU A 454 4.73 4.69 -19.21
CA LEU A 454 3.48 4.52 -18.43
C LEU A 454 2.82 5.87 -18.09
N ALA A 455 3.56 6.83 -17.54
CA ALA A 455 3.00 8.15 -17.26
C ALA A 455 2.72 8.90 -18.56
N THR A 456 1.52 9.50 -18.65
CA THR A 456 1.11 10.28 -19.83
C THR A 456 1.91 11.56 -19.97
N ARG A 457 1.96 12.11 -21.21
CA ARG A 457 2.53 13.43 -21.49
C ARG A 457 1.89 14.52 -20.63
N GLU A 458 0.57 14.48 -20.45
CA GLU A 458 -0.15 15.42 -19.61
C GLU A 458 0.35 15.37 -18.16
N ARG A 459 0.51 14.18 -17.55
CA ARG A 459 1.05 14.02 -16.19
C ARG A 459 2.46 14.56 -16.08
N TYR A 460 3.31 14.31 -17.06
CA TYR A 460 4.67 14.81 -17.09
C TYR A 460 4.72 16.34 -17.20
N ASP A 461 3.89 16.95 -18.05
CA ASP A 461 3.80 18.41 -18.18
C ASP A 461 3.29 19.06 -16.88
N TRP A 462 2.33 18.44 -16.20
CA TRP A 462 1.88 18.87 -14.87
C TRP A 462 3.01 18.85 -13.84
N TRP A 463 3.81 17.80 -13.84
CA TRP A 463 4.99 17.71 -12.99
C TRP A 463 6.01 18.78 -13.31
N LEU A 464 6.31 19.02 -14.56
CA LEU A 464 7.25 20.08 -14.98
C LEU A 464 6.81 21.47 -14.52
N GLN A 465 5.52 21.81 -14.66
CA GLN A 465 4.94 23.06 -14.18
C GLN A 465 5.06 23.19 -12.64
N LYS A 466 4.74 22.14 -11.90
CA LYS A 466 4.88 22.12 -10.44
C LYS A 466 6.35 22.34 -10.04
N LYS A 467 7.28 21.62 -10.65
CA LYS A 467 8.73 21.73 -10.42
C LYS A 467 9.24 23.15 -10.66
N GLU A 468 8.85 23.77 -11.76
CA GLU A 468 9.21 25.16 -12.10
C GLU A 468 8.68 26.14 -11.05
N ASN A 469 7.40 26.03 -10.68
CA ASN A 469 6.80 26.93 -9.69
C ASN A 469 7.41 26.78 -8.30
N ILE A 470 7.72 25.56 -7.84
CA ILE A 470 8.44 25.33 -6.57
C ILE A 470 9.84 25.96 -6.64
N SER A 471 10.57 25.77 -7.74
CA SER A 471 11.91 26.34 -7.93
C SER A 471 11.89 27.88 -7.92
N ARG A 472 10.94 28.50 -8.65
CA ARG A 472 10.72 29.93 -8.68
C ARG A 472 10.43 30.49 -7.29
N LEU A 473 9.48 29.88 -6.58
CA LEU A 473 9.05 30.33 -5.25
C LEU A 473 10.18 30.16 -4.21
N THR A 474 10.91 29.04 -4.25
CA THR A 474 12.08 28.81 -3.39
C THR A 474 13.17 29.83 -3.63
N THR A 475 13.46 30.13 -4.91
CA THR A 475 14.48 31.13 -5.30
C THR A 475 14.05 32.52 -4.86
N PHE A 476 12.78 32.87 -5.00
CA PHE A 476 12.25 34.15 -4.52
C PHE A 476 12.43 34.28 -2.99
N CYS A 477 12.06 33.28 -2.22
CA CYS A 477 12.18 33.24 -0.76
C CYS A 477 13.65 33.38 -0.31
N ALA A 478 14.58 32.75 -1.03
CA ALA A 478 16.02 32.83 -0.74
C ALA A 478 16.65 34.19 -1.06
N ASN A 479 16.12 34.90 -2.07
CA ASN A 479 16.71 36.15 -2.54
C ASN A 479 16.04 37.43 -1.98
N THR A 480 14.78 37.32 -1.54
CA THR A 480 13.98 38.45 -1.05
C THR A 480 14.13 38.62 0.45
N SER A 481 14.37 39.87 0.90
CA SER A 481 14.43 40.21 2.32
C SER A 481 13.22 41.02 2.75
N VAL A 482 12.79 40.83 3.99
CA VAL A 482 11.72 41.61 4.64
C VAL A 482 12.31 42.42 5.80
N LYS A 483 11.66 43.53 6.13
CA LYS A 483 12.09 44.41 7.23
C LYS A 483 11.32 44.08 8.52
N PRO A 484 11.85 44.37 9.70
CA PRO A 484 11.19 44.20 10.98
C PRO A 484 9.77 44.80 11.03
N ALA A 485 9.59 46.01 10.43
CA ALA A 485 8.31 46.71 10.40
C ALA A 485 7.19 45.92 9.64
N ASP A 486 7.58 45.09 8.68
CA ASP A 486 6.63 44.38 7.82
C ASP A 486 6.12 43.09 8.48
N VAL A 487 6.90 42.48 9.40
CA VAL A 487 6.64 41.10 9.87
C VAL A 487 6.58 40.93 11.40
N ASN A 488 7.21 41.83 12.20
CA ASN A 488 7.35 41.62 13.63
C ASN A 488 6.02 41.48 14.38
N ALA A 489 5.01 42.25 14.02
CA ALA A 489 3.67 42.12 14.65
C ALA A 489 3.08 40.71 14.50
N ALA A 490 3.22 40.11 13.31
CA ALA A 490 2.75 38.73 13.08
C ALA A 490 3.67 37.68 13.75
N LEU A 491 4.99 37.90 13.76
CA LEU A 491 5.93 37.00 14.45
C LEU A 491 5.68 36.95 15.95
N GLU A 492 5.43 38.11 16.60
CA GLU A 492 5.07 38.16 18.03
C GLU A 492 3.73 37.49 18.33
N GLN A 493 2.73 37.67 17.45
CA GLN A 493 1.42 37.05 17.57
C GLN A 493 1.47 35.52 17.58
N ILE A 494 2.38 34.92 16.80
CA ILE A 494 2.58 33.46 16.75
C ILE A 494 3.64 32.96 17.75
N GLY A 495 4.14 33.83 18.66
CA GLY A 495 5.06 33.45 19.71
C GLY A 495 6.49 33.16 19.26
N THR A 496 6.94 33.72 18.13
CA THR A 496 8.34 33.62 17.67
C THR A 496 9.10 34.96 17.84
N SER A 497 10.43 34.90 17.93
CA SER A 497 11.25 36.08 18.17
C SER A 497 11.13 37.10 17.05
N PRO A 498 10.91 38.39 17.35
CA PRO A 498 10.92 39.45 16.35
C PRO A 498 12.30 39.59 15.68
N LEU A 499 12.32 40.24 14.52
CA LEU A 499 13.56 40.58 13.81
C LEU A 499 14.17 41.86 14.36
N ASN A 500 15.49 41.89 14.52
CA ASN A 500 16.28 43.09 14.85
C ASN A 500 16.80 43.82 13.60
N GLY A 501 16.77 43.18 12.44
CA GLY A 501 17.22 43.68 11.15
C GLY A 501 16.54 42.95 10.00
N SER A 502 16.79 43.34 8.75
CA SER A 502 16.24 42.66 7.59
C SER A 502 16.71 41.20 7.54
N ALA A 503 15.78 40.29 7.21
CA ALA A 503 16.06 38.87 7.07
C ALA A 503 15.49 38.33 5.74
N LYS A 504 16.05 37.23 5.23
CA LYS A 504 15.51 36.55 4.05
C LYS A 504 14.19 35.87 4.42
N ILE A 505 13.26 35.84 3.48
CA ILE A 505 11.98 35.13 3.66
C ILE A 505 12.25 33.65 3.99
N ALA A 506 13.22 33.02 3.31
CA ALA A 506 13.61 31.64 3.57
C ALA A 506 14.07 31.39 5.03
N ASP A 507 14.82 32.35 5.63
CA ASP A 507 15.27 32.24 7.02
C ASP A 507 14.10 32.31 8.02
N LEU A 508 13.05 33.02 7.67
CA LEU A 508 11.82 33.08 8.46
C LEU A 508 11.01 31.79 8.32
N ILE A 509 10.84 31.31 7.10
CA ILE A 509 10.14 30.03 6.83
C ILE A 509 10.86 28.86 7.54
N ALA A 510 12.18 28.90 7.68
CA ALA A 510 12.94 27.87 8.40
C ALA A 510 12.58 27.77 9.89
N ARG A 511 11.92 28.79 10.48
CA ARG A 511 11.42 28.73 11.86
C ARG A 511 10.20 27.81 11.95
N PRO A 512 10.08 26.92 12.95
CA PRO A 512 8.98 25.94 13.05
C PRO A 512 7.57 26.58 13.01
N GLN A 513 7.39 27.72 13.67
CA GLN A 513 6.09 28.40 13.83
C GLN A 513 5.67 29.20 12.58
N VAL A 514 6.61 29.55 11.70
CA VAL A 514 6.36 30.42 10.55
C VAL A 514 5.96 29.57 9.35
N THR A 515 4.77 29.79 8.80
CA THR A 515 4.33 29.15 7.56
C THR A 515 4.53 30.09 6.36
N LEU A 516 4.67 29.53 5.17
CA LEU A 516 4.74 30.29 3.94
C LEU A 516 3.45 31.10 3.74
N GLN A 517 2.29 30.51 4.05
CA GLN A 517 0.99 31.18 3.97
C GLN A 517 0.92 32.42 4.88
N LEU A 518 1.33 32.31 6.15
CA LEU A 518 1.38 33.42 7.07
C LEU A 518 2.19 34.61 6.49
N LEU A 519 3.36 34.31 5.92
CA LEU A 519 4.18 35.37 5.30
C LEU A 519 3.54 35.92 4.02
N ALA A 520 2.87 35.09 3.22
CA ALA A 520 2.17 35.54 2.01
C ALA A 520 1.01 36.48 2.35
N ASP A 521 0.36 36.30 3.50
CA ASP A 521 -0.75 37.18 3.93
C ASP A 521 -0.27 38.59 4.34
N ILE A 522 0.99 38.75 4.74
CA ILE A 522 1.55 40.02 5.22
C ILE A 522 2.61 40.63 4.29
N VAL A 523 3.15 39.85 3.35
CA VAL A 523 4.17 40.30 2.39
C VAL A 523 3.57 40.26 0.98
N PRO A 524 3.10 41.40 0.43
CA PRO A 524 2.39 41.44 -0.86
C PRO A 524 3.16 40.81 -2.02
N SER A 525 4.49 41.07 -2.09
CA SER A 525 5.32 40.50 -3.15
C SER A 525 5.44 38.96 -3.08
N LEU A 526 5.38 38.36 -1.88
CA LEU A 526 5.35 36.92 -1.72
C LEU A 526 3.98 36.37 -2.14
N LYS A 527 2.89 37.05 -1.76
CA LYS A 527 1.53 36.68 -2.18
C LYS A 527 1.41 36.64 -3.70
N GLU A 528 1.92 37.66 -4.40
CA GLU A 528 1.95 37.69 -5.86
C GLU A 528 2.68 36.46 -6.42
N GLN A 529 3.84 36.11 -5.87
CA GLN A 529 4.60 34.95 -6.32
C GLN A 529 3.87 33.62 -6.10
N VAL A 530 3.16 33.47 -4.99
CA VAL A 530 2.33 32.28 -4.71
C VAL A 530 1.18 32.19 -5.73
N MET A 531 0.50 33.30 -5.97
CA MET A 531 -0.67 33.37 -6.88
C MET A 531 -0.29 33.25 -8.37
N MET A 532 0.99 33.39 -8.74
CA MET A 532 1.46 33.16 -10.12
C MET A 532 1.38 31.67 -10.52
N SER A 533 1.22 30.74 -9.59
CA SER A 533 1.03 29.32 -9.89
C SER A 533 -0.36 29.11 -10.49
N PRO A 534 -0.47 28.57 -11.72
CA PRO A 534 -1.77 28.48 -12.40
C PRO A 534 -2.72 27.46 -11.74
N ASN A 535 -2.15 26.44 -11.08
CA ASN A 535 -2.89 25.34 -10.48
C ASN A 535 -2.21 24.90 -9.17
N ARG A 536 -2.97 24.29 -8.25
CA ARG A 536 -2.47 23.63 -7.03
C ARG A 536 -1.58 24.51 -6.16
N ILE A 537 -1.99 25.75 -5.96
CA ILE A 537 -1.26 26.76 -5.18
C ILE A 537 -0.88 26.21 -3.82
N ASP A 538 -1.79 25.53 -3.13
CA ASP A 538 -1.58 24.99 -1.79
C ASP A 538 -0.51 23.89 -1.78
N GLU A 539 -0.53 22.96 -2.74
CA GLU A 539 0.51 21.91 -2.87
C GLU A 539 1.90 22.49 -3.16
N ILE A 540 1.97 23.51 -4.02
CA ILE A 540 3.24 24.17 -4.38
C ILE A 540 3.78 24.94 -3.18
N ALA A 541 2.91 25.66 -2.45
CA ALA A 541 3.27 26.38 -1.24
C ALA A 541 3.75 25.42 -0.14
N GLU A 542 3.04 24.33 0.11
CA GLU A 542 3.42 23.30 1.07
C GLU A 542 4.75 22.64 0.72
N ALA A 543 4.93 22.20 -0.54
CA ALA A 543 6.19 21.59 -0.99
C ALA A 543 7.38 22.56 -0.88
N THR A 544 7.17 23.86 -1.18
CA THR A 544 8.19 24.91 -1.02
C THR A 544 8.55 25.09 0.45
N GLU A 545 7.56 25.20 1.33
CA GLU A 545 7.75 25.35 2.78
C GLU A 545 8.53 24.17 3.35
N ILE A 546 8.11 22.93 3.04
CA ILE A 546 8.80 21.71 3.48
C ILE A 546 10.23 21.67 2.96
N GLY A 547 10.44 21.99 1.68
CA GLY A 547 11.77 22.04 1.06
C GLY A 547 12.72 23.00 1.77
N ILE A 548 12.23 24.17 2.19
CA ILE A 548 13.04 25.17 2.94
C ILE A 548 13.29 24.70 4.38
N LYS A 549 12.25 24.30 5.12
CA LYS A 549 12.36 23.89 6.52
C LYS A 549 13.25 22.68 6.75
N TYR A 550 13.18 21.71 5.86
CA TYR A 550 13.87 20.43 6.02
C TYR A 550 15.10 20.27 5.14
N LYS A 551 15.56 21.34 4.46
CA LYS A 551 16.70 21.33 3.53
C LYS A 551 17.92 20.58 4.08
N GLY A 552 18.38 20.95 5.28
CA GLY A 552 19.57 20.35 5.89
C GLY A 552 19.41 18.88 6.26
N TYR A 553 18.18 18.46 6.62
CA TYR A 553 17.88 17.05 6.87
C TYR A 553 17.85 16.23 5.58
N ILE A 554 17.22 16.76 4.53
CA ILE A 554 17.12 16.12 3.21
C ILE A 554 18.52 15.96 2.60
N GLU A 555 19.37 16.99 2.65
CA GLU A 555 20.75 16.92 2.15
C GLU A 555 21.60 15.88 2.89
N ARG A 556 21.45 15.79 4.21
CA ARG A 556 22.16 14.78 5.02
C ARG A 556 21.74 13.37 4.68
N GLU A 557 20.42 13.13 4.59
CA GLU A 557 19.90 11.79 4.24
C GLU A 557 20.30 11.37 2.83
N ARG A 558 20.34 12.29 1.86
CA ARG A 558 20.84 12.00 0.51
C ARG A 558 22.30 11.55 0.54
N LEU A 559 23.16 12.22 1.29
CA LEU A 559 24.55 11.81 1.44
C LEU A 559 24.71 10.42 2.06
N ILE A 560 23.80 10.04 2.96
CA ILE A 560 23.79 8.68 3.56
C ILE A 560 23.32 7.68 2.51
N ALA A 561 22.22 7.94 1.81
CA ALA A 561 21.70 7.11 0.74
C ALA A 561 22.75 6.88 -0.37
N ASP A 562 23.42 7.93 -0.84
CA ASP A 562 24.47 7.84 -1.86
C ASP A 562 25.63 6.94 -1.45
N LYS A 563 25.99 6.92 -0.15
CA LYS A 563 27.00 5.97 0.36
C LYS A 563 26.52 4.52 0.30
N MET A 564 25.25 4.27 0.61
CA MET A 564 24.67 2.94 0.56
C MET A 564 24.49 2.45 -0.88
N HIS A 565 24.23 3.33 -1.85
CA HIS A 565 24.18 2.99 -3.27
C HIS A 565 25.45 2.30 -3.78
N ARG A 566 26.60 2.62 -3.23
CA ARG A 566 27.86 1.94 -3.60
C ARG A 566 27.80 0.44 -3.31
N LEU A 567 27.11 0.01 -2.25
CA LEU A 567 26.91 -1.40 -1.95
C LEU A 567 25.84 -2.05 -2.86
N GLU A 568 24.85 -1.27 -3.33
CA GLU A 568 23.84 -1.74 -4.29
C GLU A 568 24.42 -1.99 -5.68
N THR A 569 25.50 -1.26 -6.07
CA THR A 569 26.17 -1.47 -7.35
C THR A 569 27.11 -2.67 -7.34
N ILE A 570 27.44 -3.22 -6.17
CA ILE A 570 28.31 -4.38 -6.06
C ILE A 570 27.46 -5.64 -6.25
N ARG A 571 27.45 -6.17 -7.47
CA ARG A 571 26.74 -7.40 -7.80
C ARG A 571 27.51 -8.61 -7.29
N ILE A 572 26.79 -9.52 -6.64
CA ILE A 572 27.33 -10.82 -6.24
C ILE A 572 27.40 -11.69 -7.51
N LYS A 573 28.57 -12.29 -7.75
CA LYS A 573 28.78 -13.12 -8.94
C LYS A 573 27.96 -14.43 -8.83
N ASP A 574 27.33 -14.83 -9.92
CA ASP A 574 26.37 -15.97 -10.00
C ASP A 574 26.94 -17.36 -9.62
N HIS A 575 28.23 -17.44 -9.33
CA HIS A 575 28.92 -18.73 -9.07
C HIS A 575 29.32 -18.94 -7.60
N PHE A 576 28.84 -18.11 -6.67
CA PHE A 576 29.11 -18.35 -5.24
C PHE A 576 28.27 -19.52 -4.71
N VAL A 577 28.97 -20.62 -4.40
CA VAL A 577 28.37 -21.70 -3.59
C VAL A 577 28.57 -21.35 -2.13
N TYR A 578 27.61 -20.61 -1.54
CA TYR A 578 27.72 -20.09 -0.17
C TYR A 578 28.00 -21.17 0.87
N ASN A 579 27.50 -22.40 0.65
CA ASN A 579 27.73 -23.53 1.56
C ASN A 579 29.20 -23.93 1.68
N ASP A 580 30.02 -23.65 0.69
CA ASP A 580 31.45 -23.98 0.65
C ASP A 580 32.33 -22.91 1.32
N ILE A 581 31.79 -21.74 1.62
CA ILE A 581 32.51 -20.61 2.23
C ILE A 581 32.47 -20.75 3.75
N LYS A 582 33.48 -21.41 4.31
CA LYS A 582 33.53 -21.73 5.76
C LYS A 582 33.67 -20.50 6.66
N GLU A 583 34.16 -19.40 6.14
CA GLU A 583 34.35 -18.11 6.81
C GLU A 583 33.03 -17.37 7.07
N ILE A 584 31.95 -17.74 6.36
CA ILE A 584 30.60 -17.24 6.61
C ILE A 584 29.93 -18.08 7.70
N SER A 585 29.19 -17.45 8.59
CA SER A 585 28.42 -18.12 9.64
C SER A 585 27.48 -19.19 9.07
N THR A 586 27.19 -20.25 9.84
CA THR A 586 26.30 -21.34 9.38
C THR A 586 24.91 -20.80 9.00
N GLU A 587 24.36 -19.91 9.82
CA GLU A 587 23.07 -19.24 9.55
C GLU A 587 23.17 -18.36 8.29
N GLY A 588 24.22 -17.56 8.18
CA GLY A 588 24.48 -16.71 7.01
C GLY A 588 24.54 -17.53 5.70
N ARG A 589 25.27 -18.66 5.70
CA ARG A 589 25.34 -19.56 4.53
C ARG A 589 23.98 -20.11 4.13
N GLN A 590 23.20 -20.59 5.08
CA GLN A 590 21.86 -21.13 4.82
C GLN A 590 20.93 -20.06 4.24
N LYS A 591 20.93 -18.84 4.83
CA LYS A 591 20.11 -17.73 4.38
C LYS A 591 20.53 -17.20 3.01
N LEU A 592 21.83 -17.02 2.77
CA LEU A 592 22.37 -16.60 1.48
C LEU A 592 22.06 -17.63 0.37
N THR A 593 22.18 -18.92 0.67
CA THR A 593 21.84 -20.00 -0.28
C THR A 593 20.34 -20.00 -0.62
N ALA A 594 19.46 -19.82 0.38
CA ALA A 594 18.02 -19.84 0.18
C ALA A 594 17.52 -18.62 -0.61
N ILE A 595 18.05 -17.43 -0.32
CA ILE A 595 17.58 -16.15 -0.89
C ILE A 595 18.30 -15.83 -2.20
N ASN A 596 19.57 -16.20 -2.32
CA ASN A 596 20.44 -15.92 -3.46
C ASN A 596 20.41 -14.43 -3.87
N PRO A 597 20.89 -13.51 -3.02
CA PRO A 597 20.81 -12.06 -3.27
C PRO A 597 21.68 -11.66 -4.47
N GLU A 598 21.21 -10.70 -5.25
CA GLU A 598 21.91 -10.19 -6.45
C GLU A 598 23.00 -9.17 -6.10
N THR A 599 22.85 -8.45 -4.99
CA THR A 599 23.80 -7.39 -4.57
C THR A 599 24.25 -7.58 -3.13
N LEU A 600 25.43 -7.01 -2.82
CA LEU A 600 25.99 -7.03 -1.47
C LEU A 600 25.09 -6.29 -0.47
N ALA A 601 24.41 -5.23 -0.89
CA ALA A 601 23.45 -4.54 -0.06
C ALA A 601 22.23 -5.40 0.26
N GLN A 602 21.68 -6.15 -0.71
CA GLN A 602 20.63 -7.13 -0.45
C GLN A 602 21.10 -8.18 0.57
N ALA A 603 22.29 -8.75 0.37
CA ALA A 603 22.87 -9.71 1.30
C ALA A 603 22.95 -9.15 2.74
N SER A 604 23.33 -7.87 2.89
CA SER A 604 23.48 -7.23 4.21
C SER A 604 22.15 -7.00 4.94
N ARG A 605 21.03 -7.00 4.23
CA ARG A 605 19.68 -6.84 4.80
C ARG A 605 19.00 -8.15 5.19
N ILE A 606 19.59 -9.29 4.83
CA ILE A 606 19.03 -10.61 5.15
C ILE A 606 19.19 -10.87 6.65
N PRO A 607 18.10 -11.13 7.40
CA PRO A 607 18.18 -11.50 8.80
C PRO A 607 19.02 -12.78 9.00
N GLY A 608 20.02 -12.71 9.89
CA GLY A 608 20.96 -13.83 10.12
C GLY A 608 22.27 -13.74 9.32
N VAL A 609 22.40 -12.76 8.40
CA VAL A 609 23.67 -12.42 7.75
C VAL A 609 24.34 -11.29 8.53
N SER A 610 25.52 -11.55 9.08
CA SER A 610 26.25 -10.58 9.91
C SER A 610 27.13 -9.63 9.08
N PRO A 611 27.52 -8.46 9.63
CA PRO A 611 28.51 -7.59 8.99
C PRO A 611 29.85 -8.30 8.70
N SER A 612 30.22 -9.30 9.50
CA SER A 612 31.39 -10.14 9.26
C SER A 612 31.23 -10.98 8.01
N ASP A 613 30.06 -11.58 7.79
CA ASP A 613 29.76 -12.38 6.60
C ASP A 613 29.82 -11.52 5.33
N ILE A 614 29.33 -10.29 5.40
CA ILE A 614 29.41 -9.31 4.30
C ILE A 614 30.86 -8.94 3.96
N ASN A 615 31.71 -8.74 4.97
CA ASN A 615 33.12 -8.48 4.75
C ASN A 615 33.84 -9.65 4.08
N VAL A 616 33.49 -10.90 4.43
CA VAL A 616 34.01 -12.10 3.76
C VAL A 616 33.60 -12.10 2.28
N LEU A 617 32.33 -11.84 1.97
CA LEU A 617 31.85 -11.73 0.59
C LEU A 617 32.61 -10.64 -0.19
N LEU A 618 32.79 -9.45 0.39
CA LEU A 618 33.56 -8.36 -0.21
C LEU A 618 34.98 -8.79 -0.59
N VAL A 619 35.68 -9.45 0.32
CA VAL A 619 37.06 -9.92 0.07
C VAL A 619 37.10 -10.96 -1.04
N LEU A 620 36.12 -11.88 -1.09
CA LEU A 620 36.05 -12.91 -2.12
C LEU A 620 35.68 -12.36 -3.51
N MET A 621 34.89 -11.29 -3.56
CA MET A 621 34.48 -10.63 -4.81
C MET A 621 35.61 -9.79 -5.42
N HIS A 622 36.57 -9.34 -4.63
CA HIS A 622 37.75 -8.61 -5.11
C HIS A 622 38.91 -9.54 -5.51
N ARG A 623 38.76 -10.84 -5.31
CA ARG A 623 39.66 -11.88 -5.82
C ARG A 623 39.11 -12.48 -7.13
#